data_9ea40656f3a7b2b1032ec94286540e8c
#
_entry.id   9ea40656f3a7b2b1032ec94286540e8c
#
_cell.length_a   1.000
_cell.length_b   1.000
_cell.length_c   1.000
_cell.angle_alpha   90.00
_cell.angle_beta   90.00
_cell.angle_gamma   90.00
#
_symmetry.space_group_name_H-M   'P 1'
#
loop_
_entity.id
_entity.type
_entity.pdbx_description
1 polymer ?
#
loop_
_entity_poly.entity_id
_entity_poly.type
_entity_poly.pdbx_seq_one_letter_code
_entity_poly.pdbx_strand_id
1 'polypeptide(L)'
;MESRTGRSKQRELSISNPRLLWPRSLFSPSQHETQADLLPGYSESGDRLVAGVVPLNEAKTHVLLIQSTRRHGWVLPKGGWESDESCTEAAQREAWEEAGIVCNIDYDLGTIRDTRAPKHMSKDAPKSLYQFYEATVTREESDWPEKHKRIRQWASFAEASEALKHRPELVEALKRSTIQK
;
A
#
# COMPACT_ATOMS: atom_id res chain seq x y z
N MET A 1 23.84 30.84 -51.76
CA MET A 1 23.85 29.40 -51.43
C MET A 1 23.90 29.29 -49.93
N GLU A 2 22.72 29.13 -49.31
CA GLU A 2 22.61 29.04 -47.86
C GLU A 2 22.44 27.59 -47.43
N SER A 3 23.33 27.13 -46.56
CA SER A 3 23.28 25.81 -45.99
C SER A 3 22.51 25.85 -44.67
N ARG A 4 21.34 25.21 -44.62
CA ARG A 4 20.53 25.01 -43.42
C ARG A 4 21.08 23.85 -42.60
N THR A 5 21.65 24.14 -41.43
CA THR A 5 21.97 23.16 -40.40
C THR A 5 20.73 22.91 -39.54
N GLY A 6 20.15 21.73 -39.64
CA GLY A 6 19.06 21.27 -38.80
C GLY A 6 19.48 21.00 -37.35
N ARG A 7 18.86 21.68 -36.42
CA ARG A 7 19.03 21.48 -34.98
C ARG A 7 18.20 20.25 -34.54
N SER A 8 18.88 19.15 -34.26
CA SER A 8 18.29 18.00 -33.61
C SER A 8 17.90 18.37 -32.17
N LYS A 9 16.59 18.37 -31.87
CA LYS A 9 16.09 18.45 -30.51
C LYS A 9 16.25 17.04 -29.88
N GLN A 10 17.30 16.84 -29.09
CA GLN A 10 17.34 15.78 -28.11
C GLN A 10 16.22 16.03 -27.08
N ARG A 11 15.23 15.14 -27.04
CA ARG A 11 14.30 15.04 -25.94
C ARG A 11 15.07 14.40 -24.78
N GLU A 12 15.37 15.18 -23.77
CA GLU A 12 15.73 14.65 -22.45
C GLU A 12 14.50 13.90 -21.92
N LEU A 13 14.62 12.59 -21.90
CA LEU A 13 13.71 11.71 -21.17
C LEU A 13 14.06 11.87 -19.70
N SER A 14 13.32 12.71 -19.01
CA SER A 14 13.30 12.76 -17.56
C SER A 14 12.71 11.44 -17.05
N ILE A 15 13.58 10.47 -16.81
CA ILE A 15 13.21 9.21 -16.14
C ILE A 15 13.28 9.48 -14.64
N SER A 16 12.25 10.12 -14.11
CA SER A 16 11.98 10.12 -12.68
C SER A 16 11.29 8.80 -12.33
N ASN A 17 12.08 7.73 -12.23
CA ASN A 17 11.58 6.46 -11.72
C ASN A 17 11.66 6.50 -10.19
N PRO A 18 10.53 6.56 -9.45
CA PRO A 18 10.52 6.60 -7.97
C PRO A 18 11.23 5.40 -7.33
N ARG A 19 11.43 4.30 -8.08
CA ARG A 19 12.13 3.08 -7.63
C ARG A 19 13.58 3.31 -7.22
N LEU A 20 14.25 4.37 -7.69
CA LEU A 20 15.64 4.69 -7.33
C LEU A 20 15.81 5.25 -5.91
N LEU A 21 14.71 5.64 -5.25
CA LEU A 21 14.73 6.23 -3.91
C LEU A 21 14.44 5.23 -2.78
N TRP A 22 14.09 3.96 -3.14
CA TRP A 22 13.81 2.93 -2.15
C TRP A 22 15.11 2.31 -1.62
N PRO A 23 15.44 2.49 -0.35
CA PRO A 23 16.68 1.93 0.22
C PRO A 23 16.50 0.41 0.45
N ARG A 24 16.92 -0.40 -0.51
CA ARG A 24 16.89 -1.88 -0.44
C ARG A 24 17.54 -2.47 0.81
N SER A 25 18.42 -1.70 1.48
CA SER A 25 19.15 -2.15 2.68
C SER A 25 18.34 -2.17 3.97
N LEU A 26 17.07 -1.73 3.94
CA LEU A 26 16.23 -1.63 5.14
C LEU A 26 15.36 -2.88 5.39
N PHE A 27 15.36 -3.86 4.47
CA PHE A 27 14.50 -5.02 4.57
C PHE A 27 15.30 -6.30 4.80
N SER A 28 15.11 -6.92 5.96
CA SER A 28 15.55 -8.30 6.21
C SER A 28 14.45 -9.26 5.77
N PRO A 29 14.72 -10.27 4.94
CA PRO A 29 13.72 -11.25 4.55
C PRO A 29 13.33 -12.10 5.77
N SER A 30 12.06 -12.09 6.16
CA SER A 30 11.52 -13.03 7.13
C SER A 30 11.30 -14.38 6.46
N GLN A 31 11.86 -15.46 7.03
CA GLN A 31 11.86 -16.83 6.51
C GLN A 31 10.55 -17.57 6.80
N HIS A 32 9.41 -17.13 6.30
CA HIS A 32 8.19 -17.96 6.19
C HIS A 32 7.28 -17.44 5.09
N GLU A 33 7.68 -17.68 3.83
CA GLU A 33 6.78 -17.49 2.70
C GLU A 33 6.21 -18.85 2.28
N THR A 34 4.96 -19.10 2.65
CA THR A 34 4.10 -19.97 1.85
C THR A 34 3.46 -19.10 0.77
N GLN A 35 4.22 -18.89 -0.28
CA GLN A 35 3.79 -18.14 -1.44
C GLN A 35 2.80 -19.00 -2.22
N ALA A 36 1.50 -18.75 -2.08
CA ALA A 36 0.54 -19.17 -3.08
C ALA A 36 0.89 -18.42 -4.38
N ASP A 37 1.04 -19.15 -5.49
CA ASP A 37 1.39 -18.66 -6.83
C ASP A 37 0.35 -17.66 -7.36
N LEU A 38 0.31 -16.45 -6.80
CA LEU A 38 -0.49 -15.37 -7.33
C LEU A 38 0.35 -14.60 -8.36
N LEU A 39 -0.07 -14.66 -9.61
CA LEU A 39 0.53 -13.88 -10.68
C LEU A 39 0.44 -12.38 -10.35
N PRO A 40 1.53 -11.62 -10.49
CA PRO A 40 1.55 -10.19 -10.16
C PRO A 40 0.45 -9.41 -10.89
N GLY A 41 -0.29 -8.61 -10.15
CA GLY A 41 -1.30 -7.70 -10.67
C GLY A 41 -2.73 -8.22 -10.70
N TYR A 42 -2.97 -9.48 -11.09
CA TYR A 42 -4.31 -10.06 -11.15
C TYR A 42 -4.29 -11.55 -10.76
N SER A 43 -5.35 -12.00 -10.08
CA SER A 43 -5.57 -13.41 -9.79
C SER A 43 -6.01 -14.17 -11.04
N GLU A 44 -5.99 -15.51 -11.00
CA GLU A 44 -6.58 -16.35 -12.05
C GLU A 44 -8.06 -16.07 -12.30
N SER A 45 -8.79 -15.59 -11.28
CA SER A 45 -10.18 -15.16 -11.39
C SER A 45 -10.37 -13.74 -11.95
N GLY A 46 -9.28 -13.04 -12.31
CA GLY A 46 -9.31 -11.67 -12.84
C GLY A 46 -9.49 -10.59 -11.77
N ASP A 47 -9.39 -10.93 -10.47
CA ASP A 47 -9.42 -9.96 -9.39
C ASP A 47 -8.10 -9.18 -9.35
N ARG A 48 -8.16 -7.86 -9.14
CA ARG A 48 -6.96 -7.04 -8.95
C ARG A 48 -6.30 -7.36 -7.62
N LEU A 49 -5.03 -7.73 -7.64
CA LEU A 49 -4.24 -7.99 -6.45
C LEU A 49 -3.75 -6.68 -5.82
N VAL A 50 -3.94 -6.54 -4.53
CA VAL A 50 -3.56 -5.37 -3.75
C VAL A 50 -2.84 -5.84 -2.48
N ALA A 51 -1.63 -5.36 -2.26
CA ALA A 51 -0.88 -5.59 -1.03
C ALA A 51 -1.04 -4.40 -0.08
N GLY A 52 -1.11 -4.64 1.23
CA GLY A 52 -1.24 -3.58 2.22
C GLY A 52 -0.80 -3.99 3.61
N VAL A 53 -0.68 -2.99 4.48
CA VAL A 53 -0.29 -3.20 5.88
C VAL A 53 -1.33 -2.66 6.85
N VAL A 54 -1.41 -3.27 8.02
CA VAL A 54 -1.97 -2.70 9.25
C VAL A 54 -0.77 -2.23 10.08
N PRO A 55 -0.36 -0.94 9.97
CA PRO A 55 0.86 -0.46 10.57
C PRO A 55 0.60 -0.06 12.02
N LEU A 56 1.17 -0.81 12.94
CA LEU A 56 1.02 -0.61 14.39
C LEU A 56 2.24 0.07 15.00
N ASN A 57 2.03 0.82 16.07
CA ASN A 57 3.11 1.26 16.93
C ASN A 57 3.69 0.05 17.69
N GLU A 58 4.89 0.17 18.24
CA GLU A 58 5.58 -0.91 18.97
C GLU A 58 4.75 -1.50 20.11
N ALA A 59 4.01 -0.66 20.83
CA ALA A 59 3.14 -1.08 21.92
C ALA A 59 1.82 -1.76 21.45
N LYS A 60 1.55 -1.84 20.15
CA LYS A 60 0.32 -2.40 19.54
C LYS A 60 -0.97 -1.72 20.03
N THR A 61 -0.89 -0.47 20.47
CA THR A 61 -2.05 0.30 20.97
C THR A 61 -2.70 1.17 19.91
N HIS A 62 -1.96 1.54 18.85
CA HIS A 62 -2.43 2.43 17.80
C HIS A 62 -2.03 1.91 16.43
N VAL A 63 -2.89 2.17 15.45
CA VAL A 63 -2.67 1.93 14.02
C VAL A 63 -2.51 3.25 13.28
N LEU A 64 -1.60 3.32 12.32
CA LEU A 64 -1.46 4.48 11.45
C LEU A 64 -2.46 4.40 10.30
N LEU A 65 -3.29 5.41 10.18
CA LEU A 65 -4.20 5.61 9.06
C LEU A 65 -3.70 6.73 8.16
N ILE A 66 -4.07 6.69 6.89
CA ILE A 66 -3.80 7.73 5.91
C ILE A 66 -5.09 8.23 5.29
N GLN A 67 -5.09 9.50 4.88
CA GLN A 67 -6.23 10.08 4.18
C GLN A 67 -6.37 9.50 2.78
N SER A 68 -7.58 9.11 2.38
CA SER A 68 -7.89 8.64 1.04
C SER A 68 -7.76 9.77 0.01
N THR A 69 -7.05 9.53 -1.10
CA THR A 69 -6.92 10.52 -2.20
C THR A 69 -8.13 10.54 -3.13
N ARG A 70 -8.94 9.49 -3.14
CA ARG A 70 -10.09 9.34 -4.07
C ARG A 70 -11.43 9.65 -3.42
N ARG A 71 -11.53 9.54 -2.10
CA ARG A 71 -12.76 9.74 -1.32
C ARG A 71 -12.41 10.41 0.00
N HIS A 72 -13.37 11.13 0.57
CA HIS A 72 -13.21 11.59 1.96
C HIS A 72 -13.14 10.39 2.90
N GLY A 73 -12.26 10.45 3.89
CA GLY A 73 -12.10 9.44 4.93
C GLY A 73 -10.70 8.84 5.00
N TRP A 74 -10.57 7.86 5.90
CA TRP A 74 -9.32 7.22 6.25
C TRP A 74 -9.23 5.82 5.64
N VAL A 75 -8.01 5.38 5.37
CA VAL A 75 -7.71 4.05 4.85
C VAL A 75 -6.40 3.52 5.44
N LEU A 76 -6.16 2.23 5.30
CA LEU A 76 -4.85 1.61 5.54
C LEU A 76 -3.96 1.79 4.30
N PRO A 77 -2.64 1.94 4.47
CA PRO A 77 -1.67 1.97 3.36
C PRO A 77 -1.74 0.67 2.55
N LYS A 78 -1.93 0.78 1.23
CA LYS A 78 -2.08 -0.35 0.31
C LYS A 78 -2.10 0.09 -1.13
N GLY A 79 -1.59 -0.74 -2.02
CA GLY A 79 -1.68 -0.49 -3.45
C GLY A 79 -1.44 -1.71 -4.30
N GLY A 80 -1.22 -1.52 -5.58
CA GLY A 80 -1.07 -2.60 -6.53
C GLY A 80 0.22 -3.37 -6.31
N TRP A 81 0.15 -4.70 -6.42
CA TRP A 81 1.32 -5.56 -6.43
C TRP A 81 1.92 -5.60 -7.84
N GLU A 82 3.22 -5.32 -7.97
CA GLU A 82 3.94 -5.30 -9.23
C GLU A 82 4.65 -6.65 -9.50
N SER A 83 4.97 -6.92 -10.77
CA SER A 83 5.48 -8.23 -11.22
C SER A 83 6.89 -8.58 -10.77
N ASP A 84 7.66 -7.59 -10.32
CA ASP A 84 9.08 -7.73 -9.99
C ASP A 84 9.36 -7.60 -8.48
N GLU A 85 8.32 -7.76 -7.65
CA GLU A 85 8.42 -7.70 -6.19
C GLU A 85 7.59 -8.83 -5.54
N SER A 86 7.96 -9.25 -4.34
CA SER A 86 7.12 -10.11 -3.50
C SER A 86 5.94 -9.32 -2.92
N CYS A 87 4.90 -10.00 -2.46
CA CYS A 87 3.73 -9.34 -1.88
C CYS A 87 4.09 -8.54 -0.62
N THR A 88 5.04 -9.01 0.20
CA THR A 88 5.55 -8.30 1.37
C THR A 88 6.32 -7.04 0.99
N GLU A 89 7.15 -7.10 -0.05
CA GLU A 89 7.86 -5.93 -0.58
C GLU A 89 6.87 -4.90 -1.13
N ALA A 90 5.83 -5.33 -1.86
CA ALA A 90 4.76 -4.46 -2.32
C ALA A 90 4.07 -3.75 -1.15
N ALA A 91 3.69 -4.49 -0.10
CA ALA A 91 3.03 -3.92 1.07
C ALA A 91 3.90 -2.88 1.80
N GLN A 92 5.21 -3.15 1.94
CA GLN A 92 6.16 -2.22 2.55
C GLN A 92 6.42 -1.00 1.66
N ARG A 93 6.54 -1.18 0.33
CA ARG A 93 6.68 -0.09 -0.63
C ARG A 93 5.49 0.87 -0.57
N GLU A 94 4.27 0.32 -0.60
CA GLU A 94 3.05 1.13 -0.50
C GLU A 94 2.95 1.87 0.84
N ALA A 95 3.39 1.24 1.94
CA ALA A 95 3.45 1.88 3.26
C ALA A 95 4.39 3.09 3.25
N TRP A 96 5.54 2.99 2.59
CA TRP A 96 6.46 4.10 2.44
C TRP A 96 5.93 5.17 1.48
N GLU A 97 5.43 4.79 0.29
CA GLU A 97 4.94 5.73 -0.73
C GLU A 97 3.72 6.52 -0.24
N GLU A 98 2.75 5.82 0.37
CA GLU A 98 1.48 6.42 0.80
C GLU A 98 1.55 7.08 2.18
N ALA A 99 2.31 6.49 3.13
CA ALA A 99 2.33 6.92 4.53
C ALA A 99 3.68 7.47 5.02
N GLY A 100 4.76 7.31 4.26
CA GLY A 100 6.10 7.74 4.69
C GLY A 100 6.58 6.99 5.92
N ILE A 101 6.29 5.70 6.01
CA ILE A 101 6.73 4.86 7.13
C ILE A 101 7.68 3.76 6.67
N VAL A 102 8.65 3.46 7.52
CA VAL A 102 9.46 2.24 7.45
C VAL A 102 8.91 1.28 8.50
N CYS A 103 8.62 0.05 8.10
CA CYS A 103 8.00 -0.94 8.98
C CYS A 103 8.57 -2.33 8.75
N ASN A 104 8.55 -3.14 9.80
CA ASN A 104 8.83 -4.57 9.74
C ASN A 104 7.52 -5.35 9.63
N ILE A 105 7.45 -6.31 8.73
CA ILE A 105 6.33 -7.23 8.65
C ILE A 105 6.41 -8.21 9.83
N ASP A 106 5.33 -8.31 10.61
CA ASP A 106 5.24 -9.18 11.78
C ASP A 106 4.43 -10.44 11.47
N TYR A 107 3.23 -10.27 10.87
CA TYR A 107 2.30 -11.37 10.61
C TYR A 107 1.60 -11.21 9.27
N ASP A 108 1.35 -12.35 8.62
CA ASP A 108 0.43 -12.43 7.49
C ASP A 108 -1.01 -12.49 8.02
N LEU A 109 -1.82 -11.50 7.68
CA LEU A 109 -3.24 -11.43 8.05
C LEU A 109 -4.15 -12.12 7.03
N GLY A 110 -3.56 -12.65 5.97
CA GLY A 110 -4.25 -13.37 4.90
C GLY A 110 -4.98 -12.48 3.91
N THR A 111 -5.65 -13.14 2.97
CA THR A 111 -6.41 -12.48 1.92
C THR A 111 -7.80 -12.07 2.38
N ILE A 112 -8.24 -10.90 1.88
CA ILE A 112 -9.57 -10.34 2.14
C ILE A 112 -10.15 -9.87 0.81
N ARG A 113 -11.36 -10.34 0.46
CA ARG A 113 -12.06 -9.90 -0.76
C ARG A 113 -12.77 -8.57 -0.55
N ASP A 114 -12.83 -7.77 -1.61
CA ASP A 114 -13.68 -6.57 -1.64
C ASP A 114 -15.15 -7.01 -1.64
N THR A 115 -15.85 -6.73 -0.54
CA THR A 115 -17.26 -7.07 -0.35
C THR A 115 -18.20 -5.89 -0.61
N ARG A 116 -17.70 -4.75 -1.08
CA ARG A 116 -18.51 -3.57 -1.35
C ARG A 116 -19.57 -3.86 -2.41
N ALA A 117 -20.74 -3.26 -2.22
CA ALA A 117 -21.85 -3.43 -3.17
C ALA A 117 -21.48 -2.85 -4.55
N PRO A 118 -21.92 -3.44 -5.67
CA PRO A 118 -21.61 -3.02 -7.04
C PRO A 118 -21.91 -1.54 -7.33
N LYS A 119 -22.89 -0.94 -6.66
CA LYS A 119 -23.21 0.50 -6.80
C LYS A 119 -22.06 1.44 -6.42
N HIS A 120 -21.06 0.97 -5.69
CA HIS A 120 -19.89 1.70 -5.30
C HIS A 120 -18.67 1.41 -6.18
N MET A 121 -18.85 0.54 -7.17
CA MET A 121 -17.84 0.15 -8.15
C MET A 121 -18.41 0.41 -9.55
N SER A 122 -17.57 0.75 -10.53
CA SER A 122 -18.00 0.69 -11.93
C SER A 122 -18.36 -0.76 -12.26
N LYS A 123 -19.38 -0.98 -13.11
CA LYS A 123 -19.84 -2.34 -13.48
C LYS A 123 -18.71 -3.24 -14.01
N ASP A 124 -17.72 -2.61 -14.65
CA ASP A 124 -16.62 -3.28 -15.32
C ASP A 124 -15.29 -3.24 -14.53
N ALA A 125 -15.29 -2.68 -13.29
CA ALA A 125 -14.08 -2.68 -12.48
C ALA A 125 -13.83 -4.07 -11.90
N PRO A 126 -12.63 -4.66 -12.08
CA PRO A 126 -12.28 -5.91 -11.44
C PRO A 126 -12.41 -5.75 -9.92
N LYS A 127 -12.93 -6.77 -9.26
CA LYS A 127 -12.92 -6.82 -7.79
C LYS A 127 -11.47 -6.82 -7.31
N SER A 128 -11.25 -6.34 -6.09
CA SER A 128 -9.92 -6.40 -5.50
C SER A 128 -9.83 -7.55 -4.51
N LEU A 129 -8.72 -8.27 -4.59
CA LEU A 129 -8.29 -9.22 -3.59
C LEU A 129 -7.13 -8.59 -2.83
N TYR A 130 -7.33 -8.33 -1.54
CA TYR A 130 -6.33 -7.70 -0.69
C TYR A 130 -5.54 -8.77 0.06
N GLN A 131 -4.22 -8.68 0.04
CA GLN A 131 -3.33 -9.38 0.95
C GLN A 131 -2.85 -8.36 1.98
N PHE A 132 -3.17 -8.58 3.25
CA PHE A 132 -2.77 -7.69 4.33
C PHE A 132 -1.74 -8.34 5.26
N TYR A 133 -0.84 -7.51 5.73
CA TYR A 133 0.16 -7.86 6.74
C TYR A 133 0.03 -6.94 7.95
N GLU A 134 0.22 -7.47 9.15
CA GLU A 134 0.53 -6.66 10.30
C GLU A 134 1.99 -6.23 10.23
N ALA A 135 2.25 -4.95 10.54
CA ALA A 135 3.60 -4.42 10.53
C ALA A 135 3.84 -3.49 11.72
N THR A 136 5.02 -3.59 12.31
CA THR A 136 5.47 -2.62 13.32
C THR A 136 6.19 -1.46 12.66
N VAL A 137 5.71 -0.24 12.88
CA VAL A 137 6.34 0.98 12.40
C VAL A 137 7.61 1.24 13.19
N THR A 138 8.76 1.29 12.51
CA THR A 138 10.07 1.55 13.12
C THR A 138 10.51 3.00 12.95
N ARG A 139 10.02 3.69 11.90
CA ARG A 139 10.35 5.09 11.63
C ARG A 139 9.27 5.76 10.79
N GLU A 140 9.02 7.03 11.08
CA GLU A 140 8.20 7.91 10.28
C GLU A 140 9.10 8.92 9.56
N GLU A 141 9.01 8.97 8.23
CA GLU A 141 9.77 9.92 7.43
C GLU A 141 9.12 11.30 7.43
N SER A 142 9.93 12.35 7.43
CA SER A 142 9.45 13.73 7.32
C SER A 142 9.12 14.12 5.88
N ASP A 143 9.65 13.40 4.90
CA ASP A 143 9.40 13.57 3.48
C ASP A 143 9.20 12.22 2.79
N TRP A 144 8.17 12.12 1.93
CA TRP A 144 7.82 10.90 1.21
C TRP A 144 7.01 11.22 -0.06
N PRO A 145 6.88 10.28 -1.03
CA PRO A 145 6.31 10.55 -2.35
C PRO A 145 4.91 11.18 -2.33
N GLU A 146 4.00 10.68 -1.49
CA GLU A 146 2.61 11.16 -1.44
C GLU A 146 2.30 12.14 -0.30
N LYS A 147 3.31 12.70 0.38
CA LYS A 147 3.15 13.69 1.46
C LYS A 147 2.21 14.85 1.10
N HIS A 148 2.29 15.33 -0.13
CA HIS A 148 1.48 16.45 -0.61
C HIS A 148 0.00 16.07 -0.86
N LYS A 149 -0.33 14.79 -0.85
CA LYS A 149 -1.69 14.26 -1.12
C LYS A 149 -2.35 13.66 0.10
N ARG A 150 -1.58 13.29 1.13
CA ARG A 150 -2.06 12.49 2.26
C ARG A 150 -1.66 13.05 3.60
N ILE A 151 -2.61 13.07 4.50
CA ILE A 151 -2.38 13.26 5.93
C ILE A 151 -2.34 11.86 6.56
N ARG A 152 -1.50 11.66 7.56
CA ARG A 152 -1.44 10.45 8.37
C ARG A 152 -1.81 10.74 9.81
N GLN A 153 -2.40 9.76 10.48
CA GLN A 153 -2.87 9.87 11.86
C GLN A 153 -2.78 8.52 12.56
N TRP A 154 -2.26 8.55 13.77
CA TRP A 154 -2.38 7.42 14.69
C TRP A 154 -3.78 7.38 15.29
N ALA A 155 -4.37 6.19 15.39
CA ALA A 155 -5.71 5.96 15.92
C ALA A 155 -5.72 4.69 16.78
N SER A 156 -6.47 4.71 17.87
CA SER A 156 -6.79 3.52 18.64
C SER A 156 -7.66 2.56 17.83
N PHE A 157 -7.82 1.32 18.30
CA PHE A 157 -8.71 0.35 17.63
C PHE A 157 -10.14 0.88 17.43
N ALA A 158 -10.71 1.54 18.46
CA ALA A 158 -12.06 2.08 18.40
C ALA A 158 -12.19 3.21 17.37
N GLU A 159 -11.25 4.17 17.39
CA GLU A 159 -11.21 5.29 16.43
C GLU A 159 -11.00 4.79 15.00
N ALA A 160 -10.07 3.86 14.79
CA ALA A 160 -9.79 3.26 13.49
C ALA A 160 -11.00 2.47 12.97
N SER A 161 -11.66 1.69 13.83
CA SER A 161 -12.87 0.94 13.44
C SER A 161 -14.00 1.86 12.96
N GLU A 162 -14.19 2.99 13.64
CA GLU A 162 -15.17 4.01 13.22
C GLU A 162 -14.75 4.70 11.93
N ALA A 163 -13.48 5.08 11.81
CA ALA A 163 -12.94 5.74 10.61
C ALA A 163 -13.01 4.84 9.36
N LEU A 164 -12.85 3.53 9.53
CA LEU A 164 -12.85 2.53 8.45
C LEU A 164 -14.22 1.87 8.20
N LYS A 165 -15.29 2.22 8.92
CA LYS A 165 -16.59 1.53 8.90
C LYS A 165 -17.22 1.33 7.51
N HIS A 166 -16.94 2.22 6.57
CA HIS A 166 -17.42 2.12 5.18
C HIS A 166 -16.51 1.27 4.27
N ARG A 167 -15.49 0.65 4.83
CA ARG A 167 -14.52 -0.20 4.15
C ARG A 167 -14.39 -1.52 4.93
N PRO A 168 -15.37 -2.43 4.80
CA PRO A 168 -15.43 -3.66 5.59
C PRO A 168 -14.17 -4.53 5.45
N GLU A 169 -13.52 -4.51 4.29
CA GLU A 169 -12.26 -5.21 4.05
C GLU A 169 -11.10 -4.64 4.88
N LEU A 170 -11.09 -3.33 5.14
CA LEU A 170 -10.07 -2.70 5.99
C LEU A 170 -10.36 -2.91 7.48
N VAL A 171 -11.63 -2.90 7.86
CA VAL A 171 -12.07 -3.24 9.22
C VAL A 171 -11.72 -4.70 9.54
N GLU A 172 -11.90 -5.60 8.58
CA GLU A 172 -11.53 -7.00 8.73
C GLU A 172 -10.01 -7.17 8.93
N ALA A 173 -9.18 -6.49 8.13
CA ALA A 173 -7.72 -6.49 8.31
C ALA A 173 -7.33 -5.99 9.72
N LEU A 174 -7.94 -4.88 10.17
CA LEU A 174 -7.71 -4.33 11.50
C LEU A 174 -8.11 -5.32 12.61
N LYS A 175 -9.23 -6.04 12.45
CA LYS A 175 -9.70 -7.04 13.42
C LYS A 175 -8.79 -8.26 13.53
N ARG A 176 -8.15 -8.66 12.42
CA ARG A 176 -7.20 -9.78 12.39
C ARG A 176 -5.86 -9.45 13.03
N SER A 177 -5.53 -8.16 13.15
CA SER A 177 -4.28 -7.72 13.75
C SER A 177 -4.28 -7.88 15.27
N THR A 178 -3.08 -7.80 15.87
CA THR A 178 -2.85 -7.90 17.32
C THR A 178 -3.06 -6.57 18.06
N ILE A 179 -3.60 -5.54 17.41
CA ILE A 179 -3.89 -4.26 18.05
C ILE A 179 -4.76 -4.45 19.29
N GLN A 180 -4.42 -3.77 20.38
CA GLN A 180 -5.20 -3.79 21.61
C GLN A 180 -6.60 -3.20 21.37
N LYS A 181 -7.63 -3.95 21.83
CA LYS A 181 -9.06 -3.61 21.61
C LYS A 181 -9.67 -3.06 22.89
#